data_b54729200b9173862cae98c5adeffe86
#
_entry.id   b54729200b9173862cae98c5adeffe86
#
_cell.length_a   1.000
_cell.length_b   1.000
_cell.length_c   1.000
_cell.angle_alpha   90.00
_cell.angle_beta   90.00
_cell.angle_gamma   90.00
#
_symmetry.space_group_name_H-M   'P 1'
#
loop_
_entity.id
_entity.type
_entity.pdbx_description
1 polymer ?
#
loop_
_entity_poly.entity_id
_entity_poly.type
_entity_poly.pdbx_seq_one_letter_code
_entity_poly.pdbx_strand_id
1 'polypeptide(L)'
;RSLFDGGPAAIVRSRPTLGDVAFLTCRGGWPKAVGQPKELALQQAQDYVDAVVESDISRVDGVRRDPGRVCMLMRSYARMTASQGSYETMLRDVAKLGLSFGRTSFLEYVAALKRLFVTDDLGAWNPNLHAKEDVRTSPTWHFVDPSIATAALGAGPGDLMGDLNTFGLVFESLCVSSQSECDVKICVAFASEASYDSSRMRGG
;
A
#
# COMPACT_ATOMS: atom_id res chain seq x y z
N ARG A 1 -12.71 -5.62 23.36
CA ARG A 1 -14.07 -5.45 23.95
C ARG A 1 -14.21 -4.10 24.68
N SER A 2 -13.22 -3.68 25.50
CA SER A 2 -13.32 -2.42 26.27
C SER A 2 -13.51 -1.14 25.41
N LEU A 3 -12.96 -1.09 24.19
CA LEU A 3 -13.13 0.03 23.26
C LEU A 3 -14.56 0.16 22.74
N PHE A 4 -15.24 -0.97 22.51
CA PHE A 4 -16.65 -0.99 22.07
C PHE A 4 -17.63 -0.70 23.23
N ASP A 5 -17.18 -0.86 24.47
CA ASP A 5 -17.95 -0.59 25.68
C ASP A 5 -17.71 0.84 26.21
N GLY A 6 -17.08 1.73 25.43
CA GLY A 6 -16.78 3.11 25.81
C GLY A 6 -15.69 3.26 26.88
N GLY A 7 -14.92 2.21 27.13
CA GLY A 7 -13.79 2.26 28.05
C GLY A 7 -12.59 3.03 27.51
N PRO A 8 -11.69 3.53 28.36
CA PRO A 8 -10.49 4.22 27.90
C PRO A 8 -9.60 3.27 27.08
N ALA A 9 -9.11 3.75 25.94
CA ALA A 9 -8.14 3.04 25.15
C ALA A 9 -6.87 2.79 25.98
N ALA A 10 -6.47 1.54 26.13
CA ALA A 10 -5.19 1.22 26.76
C ALA A 10 -4.06 1.71 25.86
N ILE A 11 -3.29 2.70 26.32
CA ILE A 11 -2.10 3.16 25.62
C ILE A 11 -1.02 2.08 25.80
N VAL A 12 -0.92 1.19 24.84
CA VAL A 12 0.17 0.22 24.77
C VAL A 12 1.40 0.95 24.22
N ARG A 13 2.39 1.21 25.07
CA ARG A 13 3.68 1.73 24.63
C ARG A 13 4.51 0.58 24.05
N SER A 14 4.36 0.33 22.77
CA SER A 14 5.28 -0.52 22.02
C SER A 14 6.47 0.31 21.57
N ARG A 15 7.66 -0.29 21.53
CA ARG A 15 8.88 0.29 20.93
C ARG A 15 9.33 -0.63 19.80
N PRO A 16 8.65 -0.58 18.63
CA PRO A 16 9.07 -1.41 17.51
C PRO A 16 10.46 -1.00 17.05
N THR A 17 11.25 -1.98 16.64
CA THR A 17 12.50 -1.75 15.94
C THR A 17 12.22 -1.32 14.50
N LEU A 18 13.20 -0.76 13.80
CA LEU A 18 13.05 -0.43 12.39
C LEU A 18 12.73 -1.66 11.54
N GLY A 19 13.30 -2.84 11.90
CA GLY A 19 12.99 -4.12 11.26
C GLY A 19 11.55 -4.56 11.49
N ASP A 20 10.97 -4.31 12.67
CA ASP A 20 9.56 -4.59 12.92
C ASP A 20 8.65 -3.70 12.06
N VAL A 21 8.99 -2.42 11.93
CA VAL A 21 8.26 -1.50 11.06
C VAL A 21 8.36 -1.94 9.60
N ALA A 22 9.54 -2.32 9.11
CA ALA A 22 9.72 -2.85 7.77
C ALA A 22 8.86 -4.11 7.53
N PHE A 23 8.84 -5.03 8.49
CA PHE A 23 8.00 -6.22 8.42
C PHE A 23 6.51 -5.86 8.37
N LEU A 24 6.04 -4.96 9.25
CA LEU A 24 4.64 -4.55 9.29
C LEU A 24 4.21 -3.83 8.01
N THR A 25 5.10 -3.03 7.43
CA THR A 25 4.88 -2.36 6.14
C THR A 25 4.71 -3.37 5.00
N CYS A 26 5.56 -4.40 4.94
CA CYS A 26 5.46 -5.47 3.94
C CYS A 26 4.28 -6.41 4.19
N ARG A 27 3.92 -6.66 5.45
CA ARG A 27 2.78 -7.50 5.81
C ARG A 27 1.44 -6.82 5.46
N GLY A 28 1.35 -5.50 5.67
CA GLY A 28 0.13 -4.74 5.50
C GLY A 28 -0.94 -5.00 6.57
N GLY A 29 -2.13 -4.45 6.34
CA GLY A 29 -3.30 -4.55 7.21
C GLY A 29 -4.20 -5.78 6.98
N TRP A 30 -3.73 -6.81 6.29
CA TRP A 30 -4.55 -7.98 5.93
C TRP A 30 -5.00 -8.77 7.16
N PRO A 31 -6.32 -8.93 7.39
CA PRO A 31 -6.82 -9.65 8.58
C PRO A 31 -6.31 -11.09 8.67
N LYS A 32 -6.13 -11.76 7.53
CA LYS A 32 -5.61 -13.14 7.47
C LYS A 32 -4.12 -13.24 7.79
N ALA A 33 -3.36 -12.15 7.69
CA ALA A 33 -1.94 -12.14 8.00
C ALA A 33 -1.67 -11.98 9.50
N VAL A 34 -2.66 -11.49 10.26
CA VAL A 34 -2.49 -11.23 11.69
C VAL A 34 -2.39 -12.56 12.45
N GLY A 35 -1.33 -12.71 13.26
CA GLY A 35 -1.06 -13.91 14.03
C GLY A 35 -0.50 -15.11 13.24
N GLN A 36 -0.21 -14.93 11.95
CA GLN A 36 0.44 -15.95 11.14
C GLN A 36 1.97 -15.92 11.29
N PRO A 37 2.67 -17.04 11.02
CA PRO A 37 4.11 -17.03 10.83
C PRO A 37 4.54 -15.97 9.81
N LYS A 38 5.71 -15.35 9.99
CA LYS A 38 6.16 -14.18 9.19
C LYS A 38 6.12 -14.43 7.69
N GLU A 39 6.53 -15.60 7.26
CA GLU A 39 6.56 -16.00 5.84
C GLU A 39 5.15 -16.04 5.24
N LEU A 40 4.20 -16.66 5.94
CA LEU A 40 2.81 -16.75 5.51
C LEU A 40 2.11 -15.39 5.57
N ALA A 41 2.46 -14.56 6.54
CA ALA A 41 1.91 -13.21 6.67
C ALA A 41 2.31 -12.30 5.49
N LEU A 42 3.56 -12.40 5.02
CA LEU A 42 4.05 -11.67 3.86
C LEU A 42 3.45 -12.17 2.54
N GLN A 43 3.16 -13.47 2.44
CA GLN A 43 2.59 -14.08 1.25
C GLN A 43 1.20 -13.50 0.90
N GLN A 44 0.43 -13.02 1.88
CA GLN A 44 -0.92 -12.49 1.66
C GLN A 44 -0.94 -11.30 0.68
N ALA A 45 0.04 -10.40 0.79
CA ALA A 45 0.14 -9.26 -0.12
C ALA A 45 0.53 -9.70 -1.54
N GLN A 46 1.42 -10.68 -1.66
CA GLN A 46 1.83 -11.25 -2.95
C GLN A 46 0.65 -11.96 -3.62
N ASP A 47 -0.06 -12.83 -2.90
CA ASP A 47 -1.24 -13.53 -3.42
C ASP A 47 -2.31 -12.56 -3.91
N TYR A 48 -2.49 -11.42 -3.21
CA TYR A 48 -3.41 -10.37 -3.64
C TYR A 48 -2.95 -9.72 -4.95
N VAL A 49 -1.67 -9.34 -5.05
CA VAL A 49 -1.11 -8.75 -6.29
C VAL A 49 -1.26 -9.72 -7.46
N ASP A 50 -0.96 -10.99 -7.26
CA ASP A 50 -1.09 -12.01 -8.29
C ASP A 50 -2.55 -12.18 -8.73
N ALA A 51 -3.51 -12.19 -7.81
CA ALA A 51 -4.94 -12.24 -8.13
C ALA A 51 -5.40 -11.02 -8.94
N VAL A 52 -4.95 -9.81 -8.56
CA VAL A 52 -5.25 -8.57 -9.32
C VAL A 52 -4.68 -8.66 -10.74
N VAL A 53 -3.44 -9.08 -10.87
CA VAL A 53 -2.73 -9.16 -12.17
C VAL A 53 -3.37 -10.20 -13.08
N GLU A 54 -3.67 -11.38 -12.58
CA GLU A 54 -4.10 -12.51 -13.41
C GLU A 54 -5.59 -12.49 -13.73
N SER A 55 -6.45 -12.02 -12.83
CA SER A 55 -7.88 -12.17 -12.99
C SER A 55 -8.73 -10.96 -12.67
N ASP A 56 -8.54 -10.31 -11.52
CA ASP A 56 -9.52 -9.38 -10.99
C ASP A 56 -9.62 -8.11 -11.82
N ILE A 57 -8.51 -7.62 -12.35
CA ILE A 57 -8.47 -6.43 -13.21
C ILE A 57 -9.28 -6.62 -14.51
N SER A 58 -9.40 -7.84 -15.01
CA SER A 58 -10.19 -8.15 -16.20
C SER A 58 -11.68 -8.37 -15.87
N ARG A 59 -11.99 -8.75 -14.62
CA ARG A 59 -13.35 -8.97 -14.15
C ARG A 59 -14.09 -7.67 -13.84
N VAL A 60 -13.40 -6.60 -13.49
CA VAL A 60 -13.99 -5.34 -13.04
C VAL A 60 -14.92 -4.71 -14.08
N ASP A 61 -14.64 -4.91 -15.36
CA ASP A 61 -15.43 -4.37 -16.48
C ASP A 61 -15.59 -5.34 -17.66
N GLY A 62 -15.15 -6.60 -17.48
CA GLY A 62 -15.21 -7.64 -18.51
C GLY A 62 -14.18 -7.47 -19.63
N VAL A 63 -13.30 -6.48 -19.56
CA VAL A 63 -12.26 -6.25 -20.58
C VAL A 63 -11.03 -7.08 -20.25
N ARG A 64 -10.65 -7.99 -21.15
CA ARG A 64 -9.44 -8.79 -20.97
C ARG A 64 -8.19 -7.92 -21.05
N ARG A 65 -7.38 -7.96 -19.99
CA ARG A 65 -6.11 -7.24 -19.88
C ARG A 65 -4.94 -8.19 -19.86
N ASP A 66 -3.83 -7.75 -20.44
CA ASP A 66 -2.59 -8.52 -20.45
C ASP A 66 -1.93 -8.46 -19.04
N PRO A 67 -1.70 -9.62 -18.38
CA PRO A 67 -1.12 -9.67 -17.04
C PRO A 67 0.27 -9.02 -16.96
N GLY A 68 1.11 -9.19 -17.99
CA GLY A 68 2.43 -8.59 -18.02
C GLY A 68 2.37 -7.05 -18.01
N ARG A 69 1.41 -6.47 -18.72
CA ARG A 69 1.17 -5.02 -18.69
C ARG A 69 0.66 -4.53 -17.34
N VAL A 70 -0.23 -5.29 -16.70
CA VAL A 70 -0.73 -4.98 -15.35
C VAL A 70 0.41 -5.01 -14.35
N CYS A 71 1.22 -6.06 -14.34
CA CYS A 71 2.37 -6.20 -13.45
C CYS A 71 3.35 -5.02 -13.60
N MET A 72 3.70 -4.66 -14.84
CA MET A 72 4.61 -3.54 -15.11
C MET A 72 4.03 -2.19 -14.70
N LEU A 73 2.73 -1.98 -14.90
CA LEU A 73 2.03 -0.79 -14.44
C LEU A 73 2.05 -0.69 -12.91
N MET A 74 1.70 -1.76 -12.21
CA MET A 74 1.72 -1.80 -10.74
C MET A 74 3.14 -1.57 -10.21
N ARG A 75 4.16 -2.15 -10.85
CA ARG A 75 5.56 -1.92 -10.47
C ARG A 75 6.00 -0.48 -10.68
N SER A 76 5.62 0.15 -11.80
CA SER A 76 5.88 1.56 -12.06
C SER A 76 5.17 2.47 -11.05
N TYR A 77 3.91 2.15 -10.73
CA TYR A 77 3.13 2.83 -9.72
C TYR A 77 3.79 2.73 -8.34
N ALA A 78 4.26 1.54 -7.97
CA ALA A 78 4.93 1.29 -6.69
C ALA A 78 6.24 2.10 -6.54
N ARG A 79 7.01 2.27 -7.62
CA ARG A 79 8.21 3.14 -7.62
C ARG A 79 7.90 4.62 -7.44
N MET A 80 6.68 5.03 -7.74
CA MET A 80 6.22 6.42 -7.60
C MET A 80 5.33 6.62 -6.37
N THR A 81 5.23 5.61 -5.51
CA THR A 81 4.49 5.70 -4.25
C THR A 81 4.96 6.90 -3.42
N ALA A 82 4.01 7.59 -2.77
CA ALA A 82 4.23 8.79 -1.97
C ALA A 82 4.91 9.94 -2.73
N SER A 83 4.86 9.92 -4.07
CA SER A 83 5.41 11.01 -4.88
C SER A 83 4.34 11.69 -5.72
N GLN A 84 4.55 12.97 -6.01
CA GLN A 84 3.76 13.68 -6.99
C GLN A 84 4.31 13.39 -8.38
N GLY A 85 3.47 12.92 -9.28
CA GLY A 85 3.89 12.60 -10.62
C GLY A 85 2.78 12.79 -11.65
N SER A 86 3.16 12.86 -12.92
CA SER A 86 2.19 12.85 -14.01
C SER A 86 2.07 11.45 -14.62
N TYR A 87 0.94 11.17 -15.24
CA TYR A 87 0.77 9.93 -16.02
C TYR A 87 1.81 9.83 -17.16
N GLU A 88 2.28 10.93 -17.68
CA GLU A 88 3.36 10.96 -18.68
C GLU A 88 4.68 10.43 -18.10
N THR A 89 4.97 10.75 -16.85
CA THR A 89 6.17 10.21 -16.17
C THR A 89 6.06 8.71 -15.99
N MET A 90 4.89 8.21 -15.59
CA MET A 90 4.64 6.77 -15.44
C MET A 90 4.68 6.05 -16.80
N LEU A 91 4.08 6.62 -17.85
CA LEU A 91 4.17 6.07 -19.21
C LEU A 91 5.61 5.93 -19.68
N ARG A 92 6.46 6.95 -19.42
CA ARG A 92 7.89 6.89 -19.75
C ARG A 92 8.64 5.84 -18.95
N ASP A 93 8.26 5.65 -17.68
CA ASP A 93 8.86 4.64 -16.83
C ASP A 93 8.51 3.22 -17.30
N VAL A 94 7.23 2.96 -17.61
CA VAL A 94 6.79 1.68 -18.18
C VAL A 94 7.46 1.41 -19.54
N ALA A 95 7.64 2.44 -20.38
CA ALA A 95 8.33 2.31 -21.65
C ALA A 95 9.81 1.89 -21.48
N LYS A 96 10.49 2.39 -20.44
CA LYS A 96 11.87 1.95 -20.10
C LYS A 96 11.93 0.49 -19.70
N LEU A 97 10.84 -0.10 -19.23
CA LEU A 97 10.71 -1.51 -18.91
C LEU A 97 10.41 -2.39 -20.12
N GLY A 98 10.42 -1.82 -21.32
CA GLY A 98 10.23 -2.54 -22.57
C GLY A 98 8.78 -2.71 -23.01
N LEU A 99 7.81 -2.05 -22.35
CA LEU A 99 6.40 -2.09 -22.73
C LEU A 99 5.93 -0.77 -23.30
N SER A 100 5.41 -0.81 -24.52
CA SER A 100 4.73 0.33 -25.13
C SER A 100 3.24 0.31 -24.77
N PHE A 101 2.79 1.38 -24.12
CA PHE A 101 1.37 1.66 -23.92
C PHE A 101 0.94 2.85 -24.80
N GLY A 102 -0.15 2.69 -25.55
CA GLY A 102 -0.89 3.86 -26.03
C GLY A 102 -1.51 4.61 -24.82
N ARG A 103 -1.52 5.95 -24.87
CA ARG A 103 -2.03 6.78 -23.76
C ARG A 103 -3.43 6.38 -23.30
N THR A 104 -4.34 6.14 -24.24
CA THR A 104 -5.72 5.72 -23.95
C THR A 104 -5.75 4.39 -23.19
N SER A 105 -5.06 3.38 -23.71
CA SER A 105 -4.99 2.06 -23.07
C SER A 105 -4.37 2.15 -21.68
N PHE A 106 -3.31 2.93 -21.49
CA PHE A 106 -2.71 3.17 -20.18
C PHE A 106 -3.73 3.72 -19.17
N LEU A 107 -4.50 4.74 -19.56
CA LEU A 107 -5.51 5.34 -18.68
C LEU A 107 -6.65 4.36 -18.35
N GLU A 108 -7.02 3.48 -19.26
CA GLU A 108 -7.99 2.40 -19.01
C GLU A 108 -7.49 1.39 -17.97
N TYR A 109 -6.20 1.03 -18.01
CA TYR A 109 -5.59 0.16 -17.00
C TYR A 109 -5.55 0.84 -15.63
N VAL A 110 -5.14 2.13 -15.57
CA VAL A 110 -5.15 2.91 -14.32
C VAL A 110 -6.57 3.01 -13.75
N ALA A 111 -7.56 3.29 -14.60
CA ALA A 111 -8.96 3.37 -14.19
C ALA A 111 -9.48 2.04 -13.63
N ALA A 112 -9.05 0.91 -14.19
CA ALA A 112 -9.41 -0.42 -13.69
C ALA A 112 -8.80 -0.69 -12.31
N LEU A 113 -7.53 -0.34 -12.06
CA LEU A 113 -6.90 -0.44 -10.75
C LEU A 113 -7.62 0.41 -9.69
N LYS A 114 -8.05 1.63 -10.06
CA LYS A 114 -8.86 2.49 -9.18
C LYS A 114 -10.24 1.89 -8.86
N ARG A 115 -10.92 1.31 -9.83
CA ARG A 115 -12.21 0.63 -9.60
C ARG A 115 -12.09 -0.58 -8.70
N LEU A 116 -10.95 -1.27 -8.71
CA LEU A 116 -10.64 -2.38 -7.81
C LEU A 116 -10.20 -1.91 -6.42
N PHE A 117 -10.12 -0.60 -6.18
CA PHE A 117 -9.56 -0.05 -4.94
C PHE A 117 -8.15 -0.56 -4.65
N VAL A 118 -7.33 -0.77 -5.67
CA VAL A 118 -5.91 -1.13 -5.53
C VAL A 118 -5.09 0.12 -5.21
N THR A 119 -5.47 1.25 -5.81
CA THR A 119 -4.81 2.54 -5.65
C THR A 119 -5.76 3.56 -5.04
N ASP A 120 -5.22 4.41 -4.15
CA ASP A 120 -5.93 5.50 -3.46
C ASP A 120 -5.08 6.78 -3.55
N ASP A 121 -5.27 7.52 -4.63
CA ASP A 121 -4.49 8.73 -4.88
C ASP A 121 -4.99 9.87 -4.00
N LEU A 122 -4.07 10.46 -3.23
CA LEU A 122 -4.37 11.63 -2.42
C LEU A 122 -4.40 12.89 -3.29
N GLY A 123 -5.57 13.51 -3.42
CA GLY A 123 -5.73 14.78 -4.09
C GLY A 123 -4.91 15.89 -3.40
N ALA A 124 -4.41 16.84 -4.17
CA ALA A 124 -3.70 17.97 -3.59
C ALA A 124 -4.63 18.78 -2.69
N TRP A 125 -4.19 19.00 -1.46
CA TRP A 125 -4.90 19.84 -0.52
C TRP A 125 -4.55 21.31 -0.75
N ASN A 126 -5.55 22.17 -0.97
CA ASN A 126 -5.38 23.61 -1.08
C ASN A 126 -5.96 24.30 0.17
N PRO A 127 -5.11 24.89 1.03
CA PRO A 127 -5.57 25.57 2.24
C PRO A 127 -6.26 26.92 1.95
N ASN A 128 -6.16 27.45 0.75
CA ASN A 128 -6.71 28.76 0.39
C ASN A 128 -8.19 28.64 -0.02
N LEU A 129 -9.11 28.95 0.88
CA LEU A 129 -10.56 29.03 0.65
C LEU A 129 -10.95 30.02 -0.45
N HIS A 130 -10.07 30.93 -0.83
CA HIS A 130 -10.29 32.00 -1.83
C HIS A 130 -9.38 31.91 -3.07
N ALA A 131 -8.65 30.80 -3.25
CA ALA A 131 -7.84 30.65 -4.46
C ALA A 131 -8.75 30.51 -5.68
N LYS A 132 -8.78 31.53 -6.52
CA LYS A 132 -9.52 31.55 -7.80
C LYS A 132 -8.86 30.67 -8.88
N GLU A 133 -7.68 30.17 -8.65
CA GLU A 133 -6.98 29.28 -9.56
C GLU A 133 -6.85 27.91 -8.89
N ASP A 134 -7.31 26.88 -9.58
CA ASP A 134 -6.92 25.49 -9.31
C ASP A 134 -5.40 25.43 -9.38
N VAL A 135 -4.75 25.43 -8.23
CA VAL A 135 -3.32 25.11 -8.19
C VAL A 135 -3.22 23.70 -8.75
N ARG A 136 -2.73 23.59 -9.99
CA ARG A 136 -2.52 22.33 -10.71
C ARG A 136 -1.41 21.53 -10.03
N THR A 137 -1.74 20.96 -8.89
CA THR A 137 -0.88 20.01 -8.18
C THR A 137 -1.34 18.60 -8.54
N SER A 138 -0.41 17.82 -9.10
CA SER A 138 -0.64 16.41 -9.36
C SER A 138 -0.96 15.68 -8.06
N PRO A 139 -1.86 14.69 -8.07
CA PRO A 139 -2.12 13.90 -6.88
C PRO A 139 -0.85 13.19 -6.42
N THR A 140 -0.75 12.95 -5.11
CA THR A 140 0.25 12.03 -4.55
C THR A 140 -0.29 10.62 -4.68
N TRP A 141 0.53 9.72 -5.17
CA TRP A 141 0.12 8.39 -5.56
C TRP A 141 0.34 7.40 -4.43
N HIS A 142 -0.72 6.70 -4.08
CA HIS A 142 -0.71 5.71 -3.01
C HIS A 142 -1.45 4.44 -3.43
N PHE A 143 -0.98 3.30 -2.92
CA PHE A 143 -1.81 2.10 -2.85
C PHE A 143 -2.69 2.19 -1.60
N VAL A 144 -3.82 1.49 -1.60
CA VAL A 144 -4.72 1.41 -0.42
C VAL A 144 -4.03 0.73 0.77
N ASP A 145 -3.04 -0.12 0.51
CA ASP A 145 -2.20 -0.74 1.53
C ASP A 145 -0.73 -0.74 1.05
N PRO A 146 0.23 -0.30 1.88
CA PRO A 146 1.64 -0.21 1.51
C PRO A 146 2.26 -1.57 1.13
N SER A 147 1.73 -2.68 1.65
CA SER A 147 2.21 -4.02 1.30
C SER A 147 1.97 -4.37 -0.17
N ILE A 148 0.98 -3.75 -0.82
CA ILE A 148 0.76 -3.91 -2.26
C ILE A 148 1.93 -3.29 -3.04
N ALA A 149 2.44 -2.13 -2.59
CA ALA A 149 3.61 -1.50 -3.21
C ALA A 149 4.84 -2.39 -3.06
N THR A 150 5.12 -2.91 -1.86
CA THR A 150 6.28 -3.78 -1.64
C THR A 150 6.17 -5.09 -2.42
N ALA A 151 5.00 -5.72 -2.47
CA ALA A 151 4.75 -6.92 -3.27
C ALA A 151 4.93 -6.65 -4.78
N ALA A 152 4.40 -5.54 -5.31
CA ALA A 152 4.56 -5.14 -6.71
C ALA A 152 6.04 -4.84 -7.08
N LEU A 153 6.85 -4.37 -6.13
CA LEU A 153 8.30 -4.21 -6.29
C LEU A 153 9.06 -5.52 -6.20
N GLY A 154 8.46 -6.56 -5.61
CA GLY A 154 9.14 -7.80 -5.23
C GLY A 154 10.09 -7.60 -4.05
N ALA A 155 9.80 -6.61 -3.18
CA ALA A 155 10.65 -6.23 -2.05
C ALA A 155 10.09 -6.80 -0.75
N GLY A 156 10.98 -7.40 0.04
CA GLY A 156 10.69 -7.84 1.41
C GLY A 156 11.25 -6.89 2.48
N PRO A 157 11.06 -7.22 3.77
CA PRO A 157 11.57 -6.39 4.87
C PRO A 157 13.07 -6.15 4.83
N GLY A 158 13.86 -7.15 4.38
CA GLY A 158 15.32 -7.03 4.23
C GLY A 158 15.71 -6.04 3.15
N ASP A 159 14.97 -6.01 2.03
CA ASP A 159 15.24 -5.09 0.93
C ASP A 159 14.93 -3.65 1.33
N LEU A 160 13.83 -3.43 2.08
CA LEU A 160 13.51 -2.11 2.64
C LEU A 160 14.57 -1.60 3.60
N MET A 161 15.13 -2.49 4.41
CA MET A 161 16.26 -2.14 5.32
C MET A 161 17.54 -1.79 4.56
N GLY A 162 17.72 -2.33 3.36
CA GLY A 162 18.84 -2.02 2.45
C GLY A 162 18.63 -0.75 1.62
N ASP A 163 17.38 -0.29 1.44
CA ASP A 163 17.04 0.93 0.71
C ASP A 163 16.07 1.81 1.52
N LEU A 164 16.67 2.64 2.40
CA LEU A 164 15.92 3.54 3.28
C LEU A 164 15.13 4.63 2.53
N ASN A 165 15.48 4.96 1.29
CA ASN A 165 14.71 5.88 0.48
C ASN A 165 13.36 5.26 0.08
N THR A 166 13.39 4.06 -0.51
CA THR A 166 12.17 3.31 -0.82
C THR A 166 11.37 3.01 0.45
N PHE A 167 12.05 2.64 1.54
CA PHE A 167 11.37 2.40 2.82
C PHE A 167 10.64 3.65 3.32
N GLY A 168 11.27 4.83 3.26
CA GLY A 168 10.64 6.10 3.66
C GLY A 168 9.35 6.39 2.89
N LEU A 169 9.36 6.21 1.57
CA LEU A 169 8.20 6.43 0.72
C LEU A 169 7.05 5.45 1.04
N VAL A 170 7.36 4.17 1.20
CA VAL A 170 6.33 3.17 1.53
C VAL A 170 5.82 3.36 2.96
N PHE A 171 6.68 3.78 3.89
CA PHE A 171 6.28 4.13 5.26
C PHE A 171 5.39 5.38 5.29
N GLU A 172 5.66 6.39 4.47
CA GLU A 172 4.75 7.53 4.30
C GLU A 172 3.36 7.08 3.85
N SER A 173 3.28 6.17 2.88
CA SER A 173 2.02 5.55 2.46
C SER A 173 1.30 4.82 3.60
N LEU A 174 2.04 4.14 4.48
CA LEU A 174 1.49 3.51 5.68
C LEU A 174 0.85 4.53 6.62
N CYS A 175 1.51 5.68 6.82
CA CYS A 175 0.98 6.75 7.65
C CYS A 175 -0.27 7.40 7.04
N VAL A 176 -0.28 7.63 5.73
CA VAL A 176 -1.42 8.24 5.01
C VAL A 176 -2.63 7.32 5.05
N SER A 177 -2.49 6.04 4.71
CA SER A 177 -3.60 5.08 4.73
C SER A 177 -4.17 4.89 6.12
N SER A 178 -3.37 5.07 7.18
CA SER A 178 -3.87 5.02 8.56
C SER A 178 -4.67 6.26 8.97
N GLN A 179 -4.39 7.43 8.38
CA GLN A 179 -5.10 8.67 8.68
C GLN A 179 -6.44 8.77 7.93
N SER A 180 -6.54 8.22 6.72
CA SER A 180 -7.77 8.26 5.91
C SER A 180 -8.90 7.38 6.43
N GLU A 181 -8.59 6.35 7.22
CA GLU A 181 -9.58 5.41 7.78
C GLU A 181 -9.67 5.42 9.32
N CYS A 182 -9.43 6.59 9.95
CA CYS A 182 -9.61 6.78 11.39
C CYS A 182 -9.07 5.64 12.26
N ASP A 183 -7.80 5.78 12.71
CA ASP A 183 -7.20 5.18 13.92
C ASP A 183 -7.25 3.65 14.17
N VAL A 184 -8.05 2.86 13.43
CA VAL A 184 -8.34 1.48 13.84
C VAL A 184 -7.36 0.47 13.28
N LYS A 185 -6.88 0.61 12.03
CA LYS A 185 -6.09 -0.46 11.37
C LYS A 185 -4.67 -0.58 11.92
N ILE A 186 -3.96 0.52 12.10
CA ILE A 186 -2.59 0.48 12.64
C ILE A 186 -2.62 0.15 14.13
N CYS A 187 -3.52 0.74 14.91
CA CYS A 187 -3.67 0.41 16.32
C CYS A 187 -4.00 -1.07 16.54
N VAL A 188 -4.87 -1.68 15.73
CA VAL A 188 -5.20 -3.11 15.83
C VAL A 188 -4.02 -3.99 15.43
N ALA A 189 -3.27 -3.62 14.38
CA ALA A 189 -2.10 -4.36 13.94
C ALA A 189 -1.00 -4.38 15.02
N PHE A 190 -0.66 -3.22 15.57
CA PHE A 190 0.34 -3.11 16.64
C PHE A 190 -0.14 -3.72 17.97
N ALA A 191 -1.40 -3.56 18.33
CA ALA A 191 -1.96 -4.09 19.58
C ALA A 191 -2.06 -5.63 19.57
N SER A 192 -2.37 -6.26 18.44
CA SER A 192 -2.50 -7.71 18.34
C SER A 192 -1.15 -8.42 18.46
N GLU A 193 -0.06 -7.87 17.94
CA GLU A 193 1.28 -8.46 18.06
C GLU A 193 1.87 -8.30 19.46
N ALA A 194 1.68 -7.15 20.09
CA ALA A 194 2.09 -6.95 21.49
C ALA A 194 1.39 -7.91 22.46
N SER A 195 0.14 -8.29 22.16
CA SER A 195 -0.61 -9.28 22.95
C SER A 195 -0.16 -10.73 22.70
N TYR A 196 0.25 -11.04 21.45
CA TYR A 196 0.72 -12.38 21.08
C TYR A 196 2.09 -12.71 21.70
N ASP A 197 3.01 -11.74 21.72
CA ASP A 197 4.35 -11.93 22.29
C ASP A 197 4.32 -12.03 23.81
N SER A 198 3.43 -11.29 24.48
CA SER A 198 3.28 -11.37 25.93
C SER A 198 2.67 -12.68 26.42
N SER A 199 1.91 -13.40 25.60
CA SER A 199 1.37 -14.72 25.93
C SER A 199 2.43 -15.83 25.82
N ARG A 200 3.43 -15.65 24.96
CA ARG A 200 4.51 -16.62 24.74
C ARG A 200 5.58 -16.56 25.83
N MET A 201 5.79 -15.40 26.47
CA MET A 201 6.73 -15.25 27.59
C MET A 201 6.20 -15.73 28.95
N ARG A 202 4.90 -16.04 29.08
CA ARG A 202 4.31 -16.54 30.33
C ARG A 202 4.13 -18.06 30.37
N GLY A 203 4.59 -18.79 29.36
CA GLY A 203 4.47 -20.24 29.23
C GLY A 203 5.81 -20.99 29.23
N GLY A 204 6.88 -20.39 29.76
CA GLY A 204 8.18 -21.00 29.94
C GLY A 204 8.55 -21.11 31.43
#